data_54c5069656f0cb64804ac9848fdcd731
#
_entry.id   54c5069656f0cb64804ac9848fdcd731
#
_cell.length_a   1.000
_cell.length_b   1.000
_cell.length_c   1.000
_cell.angle_alpha   90.00
_cell.angle_beta   90.00
_cell.angle_gamma   90.00
#
_symmetry.space_group_name_H-M   'P 1'
#
loop_
_entity.id
_entity.type
_entity.pdbx_description
1 polymer ?
#
loop_
_entity_poly.entity_id
_entity_poly.type
_entity_poly.pdbx_seq_one_letter_code
_entity_poly.pdbx_strand_id
1 'polypeptide(L)'
;MEFAQFIEKIVIKRKDSKDYAMMAAIPVGATLAIFAILKILPVSMMAFGALLIGAVAYLMYYAVRMIYQEYEYAITAGELDIDSIRGQRKRVRVFNGQLSNIEEMGPYYPGDNMSKWDSIPVKVEAISDYKAKDIYYFIGSYKGKRTLVLFQPSHEMLAACRKYMGRKLTMRPGDEILVSSNRETIED
;
A
#
# COMPACT_ATOMS: atom_id res chain seq x y z
N MET A 1 -8.24 -22.69 -23.74
CA MET A 1 -8.54 -22.26 -22.37
C MET A 1 -7.53 -21.18 -22.02
N GLU A 2 -7.94 -19.92 -22.06
CA GLU A 2 -7.09 -18.80 -21.67
C GLU A 2 -6.95 -18.89 -20.15
N PHE A 3 -5.78 -19.27 -19.66
CA PHE A 3 -5.50 -19.25 -18.22
C PHE A 3 -5.71 -17.82 -17.75
N ALA A 4 -6.58 -17.63 -16.76
CA ALA A 4 -6.79 -16.35 -16.13
C ALA A 4 -5.42 -15.85 -15.62
N GLN A 5 -4.86 -14.86 -16.31
CA GLN A 5 -3.55 -14.32 -15.98
C GLN A 5 -3.64 -13.68 -14.58
N PHE A 6 -2.99 -14.29 -13.59
CA PHE A 6 -2.85 -13.74 -12.25
C PHE A 6 -1.54 -12.96 -12.19
N ILE A 7 -1.63 -11.69 -11.88
CA ILE A 7 -0.48 -10.79 -11.76
C ILE A 7 -0.55 -10.14 -10.40
N GLU A 8 0.54 -10.22 -9.63
CA GLU A 8 0.63 -9.65 -8.29
C GLU A 8 1.87 -8.76 -8.17
N LYS A 9 1.75 -7.65 -7.43
CA LYS A 9 2.86 -6.79 -7.03
C LYS A 9 2.67 -6.32 -5.60
N ILE A 10 3.72 -6.45 -4.78
CA ILE A 10 3.76 -5.90 -3.43
C ILE A 10 4.62 -4.64 -3.43
N VAL A 11 4.10 -3.56 -2.86
CA VAL A 11 4.79 -2.27 -2.72
C VAL A 11 4.86 -1.90 -1.25
N ILE A 12 6.08 -1.76 -0.75
CA ILE A 12 6.33 -1.38 0.64
C ILE A 12 6.25 0.13 0.76
N LYS A 13 5.39 0.63 1.67
CA LYS A 13 5.33 2.05 1.97
C LYS A 13 6.63 2.53 2.59
N ARG A 14 7.24 3.56 2.02
CA ARG A 14 8.41 4.21 2.59
C ARG A 14 8.01 4.94 3.87
N LYS A 15 8.84 4.80 4.90
CA LYS A 15 8.58 5.43 6.20
C LYS A 15 8.74 6.94 6.10
N ASP A 16 7.76 7.66 6.61
CA ASP A 16 7.79 9.10 6.77
C ASP A 16 8.52 9.50 8.05
N SER A 17 8.83 10.81 8.18
CA SER A 17 9.44 11.35 9.41
C SER A 17 8.61 11.06 10.67
N LYS A 18 7.28 11.00 10.53
CA LYS A 18 6.37 10.62 11.61
C LYS A 18 6.54 9.16 12.03
N ASP A 19 6.74 8.26 11.06
CA ASP A 19 6.98 6.84 11.32
C ASP A 19 8.29 6.64 12.08
N TYR A 20 9.36 7.35 11.68
CA TYR A 20 10.64 7.32 12.39
C TYR A 20 10.51 7.89 13.81
N ALA A 21 9.78 8.98 14.00
CA ALA A 21 9.53 9.55 15.33
C ALA A 21 8.77 8.54 16.22
N MET A 22 7.75 7.86 15.70
CA MET A 22 7.03 6.81 16.44
C MET A 22 7.93 5.61 16.74
N MET A 23 8.77 5.19 15.78
CA MET A 23 9.73 4.10 16.00
C MET A 23 10.75 4.41 17.10
N ALA A 24 11.11 5.67 17.32
CA ALA A 24 11.96 6.10 18.41
C ALA A 24 11.18 6.28 19.73
N ALA A 25 9.99 6.87 19.68
CA ALA A 25 9.18 7.17 20.87
C ALA A 25 8.66 5.89 21.58
N ILE A 26 8.28 4.86 20.83
CA ILE A 26 7.74 3.61 21.39
C ILE A 26 8.74 2.91 22.31
N PRO A 27 10.01 2.63 21.92
CA PRO A 27 11.00 2.03 22.82
C PRO A 27 11.33 2.92 24.03
N VAL A 28 11.40 4.23 23.84
CA VAL A 28 11.64 5.17 24.95
C VAL A 28 10.50 5.10 25.98
N GLY A 29 9.25 5.14 25.50
CA GLY A 29 8.08 5.00 26.38
C GLY A 29 8.03 3.64 27.10
N ALA A 30 8.37 2.56 26.41
CA ALA A 30 8.44 1.22 26.99
C ALA A 30 9.53 1.15 28.08
N THR A 31 10.70 1.73 27.84
CA THR A 31 11.80 1.78 28.83
C THR A 31 11.39 2.55 30.08
N LEU A 32 10.75 3.70 29.91
CA LEU A 32 10.24 4.49 31.05
C LEU A 32 9.18 3.72 31.85
N ALA A 33 8.26 3.00 31.15
CA ALA A 33 7.27 2.17 31.80
C ALA A 33 7.89 1.02 32.60
N ILE A 34 8.90 0.33 32.06
CA ILE A 34 9.64 -0.72 32.75
C ILE A 34 10.34 -0.14 33.99
N PHE A 35 10.98 0.99 33.85
CA PHE A 35 11.67 1.67 34.99
C PHE A 35 10.67 2.05 36.08
N ALA A 36 9.48 2.55 35.70
CA ALA A 36 8.41 2.85 36.66
C ALA A 36 7.94 1.60 37.44
N ILE A 37 7.73 0.49 36.72
CA ILE A 37 7.35 -0.80 37.32
C ILE A 37 8.38 -1.23 38.37
N LEU A 38 9.66 -1.18 38.02
CA LEU A 38 10.74 -1.60 38.92
C LEU A 38 10.89 -0.68 40.14
N LYS A 39 10.50 0.59 40.05
CA LYS A 39 10.57 1.55 41.19
C LYS A 39 9.34 1.48 42.08
N ILE A 40 8.18 1.20 41.54
CA ILE A 40 6.89 1.25 42.29
C ILE A 40 6.59 -0.09 42.97
N LEU A 41 6.93 -1.23 42.32
CA LEU A 41 6.61 -2.52 42.87
C LEU A 41 7.53 -2.94 44.02
N PRO A 42 6.95 -3.37 45.16
CA PRO A 42 7.71 -3.95 46.24
C PRO A 42 8.33 -5.30 45.87
N VAL A 43 9.43 -5.67 46.52
CA VAL A 43 10.15 -6.92 46.23
C VAL A 43 9.24 -8.17 46.34
N SER A 44 8.27 -8.17 47.26
CA SER A 44 7.30 -9.24 47.42
C SER A 44 6.41 -9.48 46.19
N MET A 45 6.30 -8.50 45.28
CA MET A 45 5.50 -8.59 44.07
C MET A 45 6.33 -8.70 42.76
N MET A 46 7.63 -9.05 42.89
CA MET A 46 8.53 -9.11 41.72
C MET A 46 8.06 -10.11 40.64
N ALA A 47 7.43 -11.20 41.00
CA ALA A 47 6.85 -12.17 40.03
C ALA A 47 5.75 -11.54 39.20
N PHE A 48 4.89 -10.70 39.79
CA PHE A 48 3.88 -9.93 39.09
C PHE A 48 4.51 -8.83 38.22
N GLY A 49 5.57 -8.20 38.72
CA GLY A 49 6.36 -7.23 37.96
C GLY A 49 6.95 -7.81 36.68
N ALA A 50 7.45 -9.05 36.73
CA ALA A 50 7.95 -9.74 35.55
C ALA A 50 6.87 -9.94 34.46
N LEU A 51 5.64 -10.26 34.84
CA LEU A 51 4.52 -10.36 33.91
C LEU A 51 4.19 -9.01 33.27
N LEU A 52 4.20 -7.91 34.05
CA LEU A 52 3.97 -6.56 33.53
C LEU A 52 5.06 -6.13 32.55
N ILE A 53 6.33 -6.41 32.85
CA ILE A 53 7.46 -6.13 31.96
C ILE A 53 7.32 -6.91 30.64
N GLY A 54 6.96 -8.20 30.74
CA GLY A 54 6.67 -9.01 29.54
C GLY A 54 5.54 -8.44 28.70
N ALA A 55 4.46 -7.97 29.31
CA ALA A 55 3.35 -7.31 28.64
C ALA A 55 3.79 -6.01 27.93
N VAL A 56 4.58 -5.16 28.59
CA VAL A 56 5.13 -3.92 28.00
C VAL A 56 6.02 -4.26 26.80
N ALA A 57 6.91 -5.24 26.92
CA ALA A 57 7.77 -5.67 25.83
C ALA A 57 6.97 -6.21 24.64
N TYR A 58 5.93 -6.98 24.88
CA TYR A 58 5.03 -7.48 23.84
C TYR A 58 4.27 -6.34 23.13
N LEU A 59 3.73 -5.38 23.90
CA LEU A 59 3.03 -4.22 23.36
C LEU A 59 3.97 -3.35 22.52
N MET A 60 5.21 -3.13 22.96
CA MET A 60 6.25 -2.43 22.21
C MET A 60 6.50 -3.14 20.86
N TYR A 61 6.76 -4.45 20.88
CA TYR A 61 6.97 -5.23 19.67
C TYR A 61 5.78 -5.10 18.71
N TYR A 62 4.57 -5.24 19.23
CA TYR A 62 3.34 -5.15 18.44
C TYR A 62 3.16 -3.74 17.83
N ALA A 63 3.38 -2.68 18.63
CA ALA A 63 3.25 -1.29 18.18
C ALA A 63 4.26 -0.95 17.07
N VAL A 64 5.54 -1.33 17.23
CA VAL A 64 6.56 -1.13 16.20
C VAL A 64 6.20 -1.87 14.91
N ARG A 65 5.70 -3.11 15.02
CA ARG A 65 5.30 -3.89 13.86
C ARG A 65 4.16 -3.25 13.08
N MET A 66 3.21 -2.58 13.74
CA MET A 66 2.06 -1.93 13.09
C MET A 66 2.43 -0.69 12.27
N ILE A 67 3.65 -0.15 12.43
CA ILE A 67 4.16 0.96 11.60
C ILE A 67 4.47 0.47 10.16
N TYR A 68 4.81 -0.82 10.00
CA TYR A 68 5.08 -1.37 8.67
C TYR A 68 3.78 -1.53 7.89
N GLN A 69 3.74 -0.86 6.74
CA GLN A 69 2.60 -0.91 5.83
C GLN A 69 3.07 -1.29 4.43
N GLU A 70 2.34 -2.19 3.81
CA GLU A 70 2.56 -2.68 2.45
C GLU A 70 1.25 -2.58 1.69
N TYR A 71 1.34 -2.43 0.37
CA TYR A 71 0.21 -2.51 -0.53
C TYR A 71 0.41 -3.68 -1.48
N GLU A 72 -0.59 -4.51 -1.62
CA GLU A 72 -0.63 -5.62 -2.54
C GLU A 72 -1.62 -5.29 -3.63
N TYR A 73 -1.18 -5.36 -4.88
CA TYR A 73 -2.03 -5.22 -6.05
C TYR A 73 -2.13 -6.58 -6.71
N ALA A 74 -3.34 -7.01 -7.04
CA ALA A 74 -3.59 -8.23 -7.76
C ALA A 74 -4.53 -7.96 -8.94
N ILE A 75 -4.20 -8.49 -10.12
CA ILE A 75 -5.08 -8.51 -11.28
C ILE A 75 -5.42 -9.96 -11.58
N THR A 76 -6.72 -10.26 -11.58
CA THR A 76 -7.22 -11.60 -11.90
C THR A 76 -8.40 -11.46 -12.88
N ALA A 77 -8.27 -12.02 -14.07
CA ALA A 77 -9.34 -11.99 -15.08
C ALA A 77 -9.94 -10.58 -15.36
N GLY A 78 -9.10 -9.53 -15.30
CA GLY A 78 -9.52 -8.14 -15.52
C GLY A 78 -10.11 -7.44 -14.30
N GLU A 79 -10.13 -8.07 -13.14
CA GLU A 79 -10.46 -7.46 -11.86
C GLU A 79 -9.19 -7.01 -11.14
N LEU A 80 -9.15 -5.75 -10.70
CA LEU A 80 -8.06 -5.16 -9.94
C LEU A 80 -8.44 -5.09 -8.47
N ASP A 81 -7.64 -5.75 -7.64
CA ASP A 81 -7.70 -5.70 -6.19
C ASP A 81 -6.51 -4.93 -5.64
N ILE A 82 -6.75 -4.05 -4.69
CA ILE A 82 -5.70 -3.37 -3.92
C ILE A 82 -5.97 -3.54 -2.45
N ASP A 83 -5.05 -4.21 -1.78
CA ASP A 83 -5.09 -4.45 -0.34
C ASP A 83 -3.98 -3.68 0.38
N SER A 84 -4.32 -3.08 1.52
CA SER A 84 -3.35 -2.51 2.46
C SER A 84 -3.07 -3.52 3.56
N ILE A 85 -1.81 -3.89 3.73
CA ILE A 85 -1.35 -4.86 4.74
C ILE A 85 -0.54 -4.10 5.79
N ARG A 86 -1.01 -4.15 7.04
CA ARG A 86 -0.32 -3.53 8.19
C ARG A 86 0.24 -4.59 9.11
N GLY A 87 1.52 -4.42 9.50
CA GLY A 87 2.20 -5.33 10.40
C GLY A 87 2.24 -6.78 9.89
N GLN A 88 2.15 -6.99 8.58
CA GLN A 88 2.12 -8.31 7.93
C GLN A 88 0.98 -9.24 8.40
N ARG A 89 -0.07 -8.69 8.99
CA ARG A 89 -1.20 -9.46 9.54
C ARG A 89 -2.55 -8.90 9.18
N LYS A 90 -2.73 -7.59 9.28
CA LYS A 90 -4.02 -6.95 9.04
C LYS A 90 -4.12 -6.53 7.58
N ARG A 91 -4.88 -7.30 6.80
CA ARG A 91 -5.22 -7.00 5.40
C ARG A 91 -6.55 -6.24 5.38
N VAL A 92 -6.56 -5.10 4.69
CA VAL A 92 -7.76 -4.29 4.49
C VAL A 92 -7.86 -3.95 3.01
N ARG A 93 -8.95 -4.35 2.35
CA ARG A 93 -9.21 -3.99 0.97
C ARG A 93 -9.50 -2.50 0.86
N VAL A 94 -8.70 -1.80 0.04
CA VAL A 94 -8.82 -0.36 -0.19
C VAL A 94 -9.43 -0.03 -1.54
N PHE A 95 -9.34 -0.96 -2.50
CA PHE A 95 -10.02 -0.91 -3.79
C PHE A 95 -10.28 -2.32 -4.31
N ASN A 96 -11.42 -2.48 -5.00
CA ASN A 96 -11.75 -3.66 -5.82
C ASN A 96 -12.65 -3.19 -6.96
N GLY A 97 -12.36 -3.62 -8.18
CA GLY A 97 -13.20 -3.30 -9.33
C GLY A 97 -12.67 -3.85 -10.64
N GLN A 98 -13.58 -3.97 -11.59
CA GLN A 98 -13.25 -4.37 -12.96
C GLN A 98 -12.48 -3.25 -13.67
N LEU A 99 -11.38 -3.58 -14.34
CA LEU A 99 -10.56 -2.64 -15.12
C LEU A 99 -11.39 -1.96 -16.23
N SER A 100 -12.34 -2.66 -16.83
CA SER A 100 -13.25 -2.12 -17.84
C SER A 100 -14.13 -0.98 -17.32
N ASN A 101 -14.44 -0.97 -16.01
CA ASN A 101 -15.29 0.03 -15.36
C ASN A 101 -14.50 1.25 -14.85
N ILE A 102 -13.18 1.23 -14.94
CA ILE A 102 -12.35 2.40 -14.62
C ILE A 102 -12.63 3.48 -15.67
N GLU A 103 -12.82 4.73 -15.21
CA GLU A 103 -13.15 5.88 -16.05
C GLU A 103 -11.93 6.30 -16.89
N GLU A 104 -10.81 6.51 -16.21
CA GLU A 104 -9.52 6.89 -16.81
C GLU A 104 -8.36 6.41 -15.96
N MET A 105 -7.22 6.20 -16.58
CA MET A 105 -5.96 5.87 -15.93
C MET A 105 -4.81 6.55 -16.66
N GLY A 106 -3.85 7.08 -15.91
CA GLY A 106 -2.70 7.75 -16.50
C GLY A 106 -1.52 7.88 -15.53
N PRO A 107 -0.37 8.34 -16.03
CA PRO A 107 0.80 8.58 -15.20
C PRO A 107 0.56 9.75 -14.25
N TYR A 108 1.02 9.59 -13.03
CA TYR A 108 1.15 10.66 -12.05
C TYR A 108 2.60 11.17 -12.03
N TYR A 109 2.78 12.48 -12.08
CA TYR A 109 4.10 13.08 -11.97
C TYR A 109 4.25 13.82 -10.62
N PRO A 110 5.41 13.70 -9.95
CA PRO A 110 5.70 14.49 -8.76
C PRO A 110 5.58 15.99 -9.08
N GLY A 111 4.70 16.66 -8.34
CA GLY A 111 4.38 18.07 -8.59
C GLY A 111 3.09 18.31 -9.38
N ASP A 112 2.43 17.27 -9.86
CA ASP A 112 1.09 17.40 -10.43
C ASP A 112 0.14 18.04 -9.41
N ASN A 113 -0.63 19.01 -9.90
CA ASN A 113 -1.60 19.67 -9.04
C ASN A 113 -2.79 18.75 -8.73
N MET A 114 -2.85 18.28 -7.51
CA MET A 114 -3.95 17.43 -7.03
C MET A 114 -5.32 18.13 -7.04
N SER A 115 -5.37 19.46 -7.22
CA SER A 115 -6.63 20.21 -7.24
C SER A 115 -7.56 19.81 -8.39
N LYS A 116 -7.03 19.30 -9.50
CA LYS A 116 -7.85 18.77 -10.60
C LYS A 116 -8.77 17.61 -10.16
N TRP A 117 -8.45 16.95 -9.03
CA TRP A 117 -9.24 15.85 -8.47
C TRP A 117 -9.95 16.21 -7.16
N ASP A 118 -10.08 17.51 -6.82
CA ASP A 118 -10.71 17.94 -5.57
C ASP A 118 -12.21 17.62 -5.54
N SER A 119 -12.84 17.48 -6.71
CA SER A 119 -14.23 17.03 -6.83
C SER A 119 -14.44 15.55 -6.50
N ILE A 120 -13.35 14.75 -6.38
CA ILE A 120 -13.44 13.32 -6.09
C ILE A 120 -13.47 13.12 -4.57
N PRO A 121 -14.56 12.55 -4.02
CA PRO A 121 -14.78 12.50 -2.58
C PRO A 121 -13.85 11.53 -1.85
N VAL A 122 -13.33 10.51 -2.53
CA VAL A 122 -12.45 9.50 -1.93
C VAL A 122 -11.13 9.46 -2.68
N LYS A 123 -10.03 9.59 -1.92
CA LYS A 123 -8.66 9.48 -2.45
C LYS A 123 -7.96 8.35 -1.71
N VAL A 124 -7.41 7.39 -2.45
CA VAL A 124 -6.65 6.25 -1.94
C VAL A 124 -5.22 6.36 -2.43
N GLU A 125 -4.28 6.42 -1.50
CA GLU A 125 -2.85 6.51 -1.76
C GLU A 125 -2.20 5.17 -1.44
N ALA A 126 -2.18 4.30 -2.44
CA ALA A 126 -1.58 2.98 -2.33
C ALA A 126 -0.19 2.98 -3.01
N ILE A 127 0.71 3.85 -2.56
CA ILE A 127 2.04 4.06 -3.14
C ILE A 127 3.13 3.94 -2.08
N SER A 128 4.38 3.72 -2.52
CA SER A 128 5.53 3.70 -1.62
C SER A 128 5.90 5.09 -1.12
N ASP A 129 6.07 6.05 -2.04
CA ASP A 129 6.46 7.44 -1.79
C ASP A 129 6.02 8.28 -3.00
N TYR A 130 5.62 9.53 -2.78
CA TYR A 130 5.29 10.49 -3.84
C TYR A 130 6.45 10.84 -4.79
N LYS A 131 7.70 10.55 -4.38
CA LYS A 131 8.89 10.74 -5.22
C LYS A 131 9.17 9.59 -6.19
N ALA A 132 8.40 8.50 -6.09
CA ALA A 132 8.54 7.37 -6.99
C ALA A 132 8.17 7.77 -8.43
N LYS A 133 8.92 7.24 -9.40
CA LYS A 133 8.74 7.60 -10.82
C LYS A 133 7.69 6.75 -11.54
N ASP A 134 7.28 5.65 -10.94
CA ASP A 134 6.37 4.64 -11.49
C ASP A 134 4.92 4.77 -11.00
N ILE A 135 4.55 5.95 -10.46
CA ILE A 135 3.19 6.19 -9.97
C ILE A 135 2.24 6.41 -11.14
N TYR A 136 1.11 5.73 -11.08
CA TYR A 136 -0.06 5.94 -11.93
C TYR A 136 -1.27 6.30 -11.07
N TYR A 137 -2.21 7.02 -11.65
CA TYR A 137 -3.52 7.25 -11.06
C TYR A 137 -4.59 6.55 -11.89
N PHE A 138 -5.67 6.21 -11.25
CA PHE A 138 -6.91 5.89 -11.95
C PHE A 138 -8.13 6.40 -11.16
N ILE A 139 -9.23 6.60 -11.87
CA ILE A 139 -10.51 6.99 -11.32
C ILE A 139 -11.51 5.86 -11.58
N GLY A 140 -12.14 5.38 -10.51
CA GLY A 140 -13.12 4.30 -10.58
C GLY A 140 -14.15 4.43 -9.47
N SER A 141 -15.11 3.52 -9.47
CA SER A 141 -16.13 3.44 -8.41
C SER A 141 -15.78 2.35 -7.41
N TYR A 142 -15.70 2.69 -6.13
CA TYR A 142 -15.52 1.74 -5.04
C TYR A 142 -16.57 1.97 -3.96
N LYS A 143 -17.32 0.91 -3.60
CA LYS A 143 -18.43 0.97 -2.64
C LYS A 143 -19.45 2.09 -2.96
N GLY A 144 -19.76 2.27 -4.26
CA GLY A 144 -20.69 3.28 -4.72
C GLY A 144 -20.19 4.72 -4.69
N LYS A 145 -18.89 4.94 -4.43
CA LYS A 145 -18.28 6.26 -4.41
C LYS A 145 -17.22 6.38 -5.50
N ARG A 146 -17.20 7.51 -6.19
CA ARG A 146 -16.14 7.86 -7.14
C ARG A 146 -14.84 8.01 -6.37
N THR A 147 -13.82 7.24 -6.74
CA THR A 147 -12.57 7.09 -5.99
C THR A 147 -11.38 7.32 -6.91
N LEU A 148 -10.48 8.20 -6.50
CA LEU A 148 -9.15 8.35 -7.08
C LEU A 148 -8.18 7.42 -6.36
N VAL A 149 -7.44 6.63 -7.11
CA VAL A 149 -6.43 5.74 -6.56
C VAL A 149 -5.07 6.05 -7.17
N LEU A 150 -4.07 6.28 -6.34
CA LEU A 150 -2.66 6.30 -6.73
C LEU A 150 -2.05 4.94 -6.43
N PHE A 151 -1.35 4.35 -7.41
CA PHE A 151 -0.70 3.05 -7.25
C PHE A 151 0.53 2.94 -8.14
N GLN A 152 1.33 1.89 -7.97
CA GLN A 152 2.58 1.67 -8.70
C GLN A 152 2.52 0.33 -9.43
N PRO A 153 1.89 0.26 -10.64
CA PRO A 153 1.79 -0.97 -11.39
C PRO A 153 3.14 -1.48 -11.87
N SER A 154 3.27 -2.80 -12.09
CA SER A 154 4.35 -3.37 -12.89
C SER A 154 4.06 -3.19 -14.38
N HIS A 155 5.07 -3.43 -15.23
CA HIS A 155 4.88 -3.39 -16.69
C HIS A 155 3.85 -4.46 -17.13
N GLU A 156 3.86 -5.64 -16.50
CA GLU A 156 2.88 -6.70 -16.76
C GLU A 156 1.45 -6.25 -16.36
N MET A 157 1.31 -5.55 -15.24
CA MET A 157 0.03 -4.97 -14.82
C MET A 157 -0.44 -3.90 -15.80
N LEU A 158 0.47 -3.05 -16.32
CA LEU A 158 0.14 -2.06 -17.35
C LEU A 158 -0.32 -2.72 -18.64
N ALA A 159 0.32 -3.82 -19.04
CA ALA A 159 -0.10 -4.62 -20.20
C ALA A 159 -1.51 -5.18 -20.02
N ALA A 160 -1.81 -5.74 -18.85
CA ALA A 160 -3.16 -6.21 -18.51
C ALA A 160 -4.18 -5.05 -18.50
N CYS A 161 -3.84 -3.91 -17.88
CA CYS A 161 -4.69 -2.72 -17.90
C CYS A 161 -4.97 -2.26 -19.33
N ARG A 162 -3.97 -2.25 -20.22
CA ARG A 162 -4.13 -1.89 -21.63
C ARG A 162 -5.11 -2.82 -22.36
N LYS A 163 -5.03 -4.13 -22.09
CA LYS A 163 -5.92 -5.14 -22.67
C LYS A 163 -7.40 -4.88 -22.32
N TYR A 164 -7.69 -4.55 -21.07
CA TYR A 164 -9.06 -4.40 -20.56
C TYR A 164 -9.62 -2.97 -20.66
N MET A 165 -8.76 -1.95 -20.60
CA MET A 165 -9.17 -0.54 -20.58
C MET A 165 -9.06 0.14 -21.96
N GLY A 166 -8.19 -0.35 -22.84
CA GLY A 166 -8.00 0.22 -24.18
C GLY A 166 -7.58 1.70 -24.14
N ARG A 167 -8.39 2.57 -24.76
CA ARG A 167 -8.11 4.01 -24.90
C ARG A 167 -8.22 4.81 -23.59
N LYS A 168 -8.79 4.24 -22.53
CA LYS A 168 -8.91 4.90 -21.23
C LYS A 168 -7.58 4.95 -20.46
N LEU A 169 -6.58 4.18 -20.89
CA LEU A 169 -5.24 4.17 -20.34
C LEU A 169 -4.30 5.03 -21.18
N THR A 170 -3.77 6.09 -20.57
CA THR A 170 -2.61 6.83 -21.07
C THR A 170 -1.36 6.26 -20.42
N MET A 171 -0.33 5.97 -21.22
CA MET A 171 0.94 5.43 -20.74
C MET A 171 2.08 6.45 -20.91
N ARG A 172 3.14 6.31 -20.12
CA ARG A 172 4.39 7.05 -20.39
C ARG A 172 5.03 6.48 -21.66
N PRO A 173 5.73 7.29 -22.46
CA PRO A 173 6.39 6.81 -23.68
C PRO A 173 7.35 5.62 -23.45
N GLY A 174 8.07 5.62 -22.32
CA GLY A 174 8.95 4.51 -21.94
C GLY A 174 8.22 3.22 -21.59
N ASP A 175 7.09 3.31 -20.93
CA ASP A 175 6.27 2.16 -20.55
C ASP A 175 5.57 1.54 -21.77
N GLU A 176 5.20 2.35 -22.77
CA GLU A 176 4.61 1.85 -24.02
C GLU A 176 5.57 0.93 -24.79
N ILE A 177 6.86 1.28 -24.84
CA ILE A 177 7.88 0.46 -25.50
C ILE A 177 8.04 -0.88 -24.79
N LEU A 178 8.11 -0.88 -23.46
CA LEU A 178 8.28 -2.09 -22.67
C LEU A 178 7.08 -3.03 -22.74
N VAL A 179 5.87 -2.45 -22.77
CA VAL A 179 4.62 -3.24 -22.91
C VAL A 179 4.49 -3.81 -24.32
N SER A 180 4.96 -3.12 -25.35
CA SER A 180 4.93 -3.65 -26.74
C SER A 180 5.95 -4.77 -26.94
N SER A 181 7.18 -4.63 -26.41
CA SER A 181 8.22 -5.65 -26.54
C SER A 181 7.89 -6.97 -25.81
N ASN A 182 7.20 -6.89 -24.65
CA ASN A 182 6.74 -8.08 -23.94
C ASN A 182 5.64 -8.86 -24.71
N ARG A 183 4.93 -8.24 -25.63
CA ARG A 183 3.90 -8.91 -26.43
C ARG A 183 4.53 -9.80 -27.51
N GLU A 184 5.62 -9.36 -28.12
CA GLU A 184 6.35 -10.11 -29.15
C GLU A 184 7.01 -11.39 -28.59
N THR A 185 7.43 -11.36 -27.30
CA THR A 185 8.10 -12.52 -26.66
C THR A 185 7.13 -13.62 -26.22
N ILE A 186 5.82 -13.37 -26.21
CA ILE A 186 4.78 -14.33 -25.76
C ILE A 186 4.11 -15.01 -26.98
N GLU A 187 4.25 -14.44 -28.18
CA GLU A 187 3.64 -14.97 -29.42
C GLU A 187 4.63 -15.88 -30.22
N ASP A 188 5.90 -15.99 -29.81
CA ASP A 188 6.89 -16.95 -30.33
C ASP A 188 6.96 -18.20 -29.41
#